data_484e6ec8c06dcb7951738b8ac0196346
#
_entry.id   484e6ec8c06dcb7951738b8ac0196346
#
_cell.length_a   1.000
_cell.length_b   1.000
_cell.length_c   1.000
_cell.angle_alpha   90.00
_cell.angle_beta   90.00
_cell.angle_gamma   90.00
#
_symmetry.space_group_name_H-M   'P 1'
#
loop_
_entity.id
_entity.type
_entity.pdbx_description
1 polymer ?
#
loop_
_entity_poly.entity_id
_entity_poly.type
_entity_poly.pdbx_seq_one_letter_code
_entity_poly.pdbx_strand_id
1 'polypeptide(L)'
;VFQSEHAELKQKKLLEYLPKALTAAHEKYVFRSDQFLYFQSSYKEYQVAQNDILYLEHLARRTCIHTATQVYSSGEKLQDLLNRMGSQFCSCHKSFAVNLYQVRTLHHTCITLRNGVSVPVSRSRYPHVRDVFARLTMHNGKENFYG
;
A
#
# COMPACT_ATOMS: atom_id res chain seq x y z
N VAL A 1 -14.15 17.29 6.58
CA VAL A 1 -15.36 16.56 6.90
C VAL A 1 -15.03 15.24 7.56
N PHE A 2 -13.96 14.63 7.15
CA PHE A 2 -13.62 13.31 7.66
C PHE A 2 -12.56 13.40 8.72
N GLN A 3 -12.99 13.70 9.93
CA GLN A 3 -12.21 13.34 11.09
C GLN A 3 -12.37 11.84 11.28
N SER A 4 -11.47 11.21 12.02
CA SER A 4 -11.51 9.75 12.18
C SER A 4 -12.86 9.28 12.70
N GLU A 5 -13.40 9.92 13.71
CA GLU A 5 -14.71 9.58 14.26
C GLU A 5 -15.81 9.72 13.22
N HIS A 6 -15.73 10.77 12.44
CA HIS A 6 -16.73 11.04 11.41
C HIS A 6 -16.66 10.01 10.30
N ALA A 7 -15.45 9.63 9.91
CA ALA A 7 -15.25 8.60 8.89
C ALA A 7 -15.78 7.25 9.36
N GLU A 8 -15.50 6.88 10.61
CA GLU A 8 -16.00 5.64 11.19
C GLU A 8 -17.52 5.62 11.24
N LEU A 9 -18.12 6.72 11.67
CA LEU A 9 -19.56 6.85 11.75
C LEU A 9 -20.19 6.76 10.37
N LYS A 10 -19.57 7.38 9.38
CA LYS A 10 -20.05 7.34 8.02
C LYS A 10 -19.98 5.93 7.43
N GLN A 11 -18.89 5.22 7.69
CA GLN A 11 -18.76 3.83 7.27
C GLN A 11 -19.81 2.96 7.95
N LYS A 12 -20.02 3.17 9.24
CA LYS A 12 -20.99 2.43 9.99
C LYS A 12 -22.40 2.63 9.45
N LYS A 13 -22.75 3.87 9.12
CA LYS A 13 -24.02 4.17 8.51
C LYS A 13 -24.19 3.52 7.15
N LEU A 14 -23.13 3.53 6.35
CA LEU A 14 -23.13 2.88 5.06
C LEU A 14 -23.41 1.39 5.21
N LEU A 15 -22.77 0.75 6.17
CA LEU A 15 -22.97 -0.66 6.44
C LEU A 15 -24.41 -0.97 6.84
N GLU A 16 -25.01 -0.11 7.63
CA GLU A 16 -26.38 -0.26 8.07
C GLU A 16 -27.38 -0.17 6.92
N TYR A 17 -27.06 0.59 5.89
CA TYR A 17 -27.95 0.81 4.76
C TYR A 17 -27.73 -0.14 3.59
N LEU A 18 -26.72 -0.99 3.68
CA LEU A 18 -26.45 -1.93 2.59
C LEU A 18 -27.54 -3.00 2.52
N PRO A 19 -28.12 -3.21 1.34
CA PRO A 19 -29.08 -4.28 1.16
C PRO A 19 -28.47 -5.65 1.43
N LYS A 20 -29.26 -6.57 1.92
CA LYS A 20 -28.78 -7.93 2.17
C LYS A 20 -28.26 -8.60 0.91
N ALA A 21 -28.82 -8.24 -0.24
CA ALA A 21 -28.40 -8.78 -1.52
C ALA A 21 -26.94 -8.44 -1.84
N LEU A 22 -26.40 -7.38 -1.22
CA LEU A 22 -25.01 -6.97 -1.43
C LEU A 22 -24.09 -7.46 -0.33
N THR A 23 -24.59 -8.29 0.58
CA THR A 23 -23.80 -8.74 1.72
C THR A 23 -22.52 -9.46 1.29
N ALA A 24 -22.61 -10.31 0.27
CA ALA A 24 -21.44 -11.04 -0.21
C ALA A 24 -20.39 -10.10 -0.80
N ALA A 25 -20.81 -9.13 -1.61
CA ALA A 25 -19.91 -8.13 -2.15
C ALA A 25 -19.37 -7.23 -1.04
N HIS A 26 -20.23 -6.89 -0.09
CA HIS A 26 -19.85 -6.11 1.07
C HIS A 26 -18.80 -6.85 1.90
N GLU A 27 -18.97 -8.12 2.14
CA GLU A 27 -18.00 -8.93 2.88
C GLU A 27 -16.63 -8.90 2.21
N LYS A 28 -16.60 -8.98 0.89
CA LYS A 28 -15.35 -8.88 0.15
C LYS A 28 -14.67 -7.53 0.41
N TYR A 29 -15.44 -6.45 0.42
CA TYR A 29 -14.87 -5.13 0.67
C TYR A 29 -14.46 -4.95 2.12
N VAL A 30 -15.22 -5.48 3.05
CA VAL A 30 -14.91 -5.38 4.47
C VAL A 30 -13.66 -6.18 4.80
N PHE A 31 -13.55 -7.40 4.27
CA PHE A 31 -12.38 -8.24 4.50
C PHE A 31 -11.16 -7.76 3.74
N ARG A 32 -11.37 -6.85 2.79
CA ARG A 32 -10.28 -6.20 2.08
C ARG A 32 -10.18 -4.73 2.47
N SER A 33 -10.34 -4.46 3.75
CA SER A 33 -10.15 -3.12 4.27
C SER A 33 -8.73 -2.61 4.03
N ASP A 34 -7.80 -3.53 3.74
CA ASP A 34 -6.45 -3.21 3.35
C ASP A 34 -6.33 -2.69 1.91
N GLN A 35 -7.44 -2.66 1.16
CA GLN A 35 -7.44 -2.11 -0.20
C GLN A 35 -7.14 -0.62 -0.25
N PHE A 36 -7.46 0.10 0.80
CA PHE A 36 -7.31 1.55 0.82
C PHE A 36 -6.42 1.97 1.98
N LEU A 37 -5.65 3.01 1.74
CA LEU A 37 -4.87 3.66 2.77
C LEU A 37 -5.53 4.99 3.10
N TYR A 38 -5.83 5.18 4.37
CA TYR A 38 -6.37 6.44 4.89
C TYR A 38 -5.24 7.19 5.58
N PHE A 39 -5.10 8.45 5.25
CA PHE A 39 -4.10 9.29 5.89
C PHE A 39 -4.53 10.75 5.84
N GLN A 40 -3.92 11.55 6.71
CA GLN A 40 -4.18 12.98 6.79
C GLN A 40 -3.02 13.76 6.21
N SER A 41 -3.33 14.79 5.44
CA SER A 41 -2.34 15.70 4.89
C SER A 41 -2.94 17.08 4.78
N SER A 42 -2.28 18.09 5.34
CA SER A 42 -2.68 19.49 5.25
C SER A 42 -4.14 19.71 5.65
N TYR A 43 -4.55 19.14 6.77
CA TYR A 43 -5.91 19.25 7.31
C TYR A 43 -6.97 18.56 6.45
N LYS A 44 -6.56 17.79 5.46
CA LYS A 44 -7.46 17.00 4.64
C LYS A 44 -7.22 15.53 4.91
N GLU A 45 -8.28 14.76 4.79
CA GLU A 45 -8.17 13.31 4.89
C GLU A 45 -8.28 12.72 3.49
N TYR A 46 -7.41 11.77 3.22
CA TYR A 46 -7.30 11.12 1.91
C TYR A 46 -7.56 9.63 2.04
N GLN A 47 -8.13 9.11 1.01
CA GLN A 47 -8.28 7.67 0.84
C GLN A 47 -7.70 7.32 -0.53
N VAL A 48 -6.67 6.50 -0.53
CA VAL A 48 -5.98 6.12 -1.76
C VAL A 48 -5.98 4.60 -1.85
N ALA A 49 -6.32 4.08 -3.02
CA ALA A 49 -6.28 2.64 -3.23
C ALA A 49 -4.84 2.15 -3.13
N GLN A 50 -4.61 1.13 -2.33
CA GLN A 50 -3.25 0.62 -2.13
C GLN A 50 -2.65 0.11 -3.43
N ASN A 51 -3.47 -0.45 -4.32
CA ASN A 51 -2.98 -0.91 -5.61
C ASN A 51 -2.44 0.21 -6.49
N ASP A 52 -2.86 1.44 -6.24
CA ASP A 52 -2.37 2.61 -6.97
C ASP A 52 -1.06 3.13 -6.41
N ILE A 53 -0.67 2.70 -5.23
CA ILE A 53 0.54 3.17 -4.58
C ILE A 53 1.72 2.37 -5.10
N LEU A 54 2.73 3.08 -5.60
CA LEU A 54 3.94 2.48 -6.14
C LEU A 54 4.96 2.28 -5.03
N TYR A 55 5.21 3.33 -4.27
CA TYR A 55 6.16 3.28 -3.17
C TYR A 55 5.94 4.45 -2.22
N LEU A 56 6.55 4.34 -1.06
CA LEU A 56 6.53 5.35 -0.02
C LEU A 56 7.96 5.79 0.25
N GLU A 57 8.14 7.07 0.50
CA GLU A 57 9.45 7.63 0.78
C GLU A 57 9.36 8.57 1.97
N HIS A 58 10.21 8.34 2.97
CA HIS A 58 10.32 9.27 4.08
C HIS A 58 11.37 10.32 3.76
N LEU A 59 10.94 11.56 3.67
CA LEU A 59 11.80 12.66 3.27
C LEU A 59 11.41 13.90 4.06
N ALA A 60 12.39 14.57 4.67
CA ALA A 60 12.19 15.83 5.38
C ALA A 60 11.08 15.74 6.43
N ARG A 61 11.10 14.69 7.24
CA ARG A 61 10.15 14.44 8.33
C ARG A 61 8.72 14.17 7.88
N ARG A 62 8.53 13.95 6.60
CA ARG A 62 7.22 13.61 6.04
C ARG A 62 7.34 12.35 5.24
N THR A 63 6.23 11.67 5.06
CA THR A 63 6.19 10.48 4.22
C THR A 63 5.44 10.82 2.95
N CYS A 64 6.12 10.65 1.83
CA CYS A 64 5.55 10.87 0.51
C CYS A 64 4.99 9.56 -0.01
N ILE A 65 3.74 9.60 -0.45
CA ILE A 65 3.04 8.43 -0.99
C ILE A 65 2.95 8.65 -2.50
N HIS A 66 3.71 7.83 -3.24
CA HIS A 66 3.82 7.97 -4.68
C HIS A 66 2.86 7.03 -5.39
N THR A 67 1.97 7.60 -6.18
CA THR A 67 1.10 6.85 -7.07
C THR A 67 1.52 7.10 -8.51
N ALA A 68 0.85 6.45 -9.45
CA ALA A 68 1.16 6.65 -10.87
C ALA A 68 0.86 8.07 -11.34
N THR A 69 -0.05 8.76 -10.69
CA THR A 69 -0.55 10.07 -11.16
C THR A 69 -0.20 11.23 -10.24
N GLN A 70 0.02 10.98 -8.96
CA GLN A 70 0.29 12.06 -8.01
C GLN A 70 1.13 11.57 -6.84
N VAL A 71 1.64 12.56 -6.09
CA VAL A 71 2.37 12.31 -4.86
C VAL A 71 1.62 13.00 -3.73
N TYR A 72 1.36 12.25 -2.68
CA TYR A 72 0.75 12.78 -1.45
C TYR A 72 1.82 12.89 -0.39
N SER A 73 1.67 13.84 0.51
CA SER A 73 2.61 14.05 1.61
C SER A 73 1.87 13.96 2.93
N SER A 74 2.29 13.06 3.80
CA SER A 74 1.69 12.87 5.12
C SER A 74 2.71 13.16 6.21
N GLY A 75 2.26 13.71 7.33
CA GLY A 75 3.09 13.88 8.52
C GLY A 75 3.30 12.61 9.31
N GLU A 76 2.66 11.51 8.93
CA GLU A 76 2.79 10.24 9.64
C GLU A 76 4.10 9.57 9.31
N LYS A 77 4.59 8.76 10.24
CA LYS A 77 5.81 8.01 10.04
C LYS A 77 5.59 6.90 9.03
N LEU A 78 6.63 6.58 8.27
CA LEU A 78 6.59 5.50 7.29
C LEU A 78 6.11 4.19 7.92
N GLN A 79 6.63 3.84 9.09
CA GLN A 79 6.24 2.59 9.74
C GLN A 79 4.78 2.59 10.16
N ASP A 80 4.27 3.73 10.60
CA ASP A 80 2.86 3.84 11.00
C ASP A 80 1.93 3.63 9.80
N LEU A 81 2.31 4.16 8.66
CA LEU A 81 1.55 3.92 7.43
C LEU A 81 1.63 2.46 7.01
N LEU A 82 2.83 1.88 7.04
CA LEU A 82 3.03 0.47 6.67
C LEU A 82 2.22 -0.47 7.55
N ASN A 83 2.06 -0.15 8.82
CA ASN A 83 1.30 -0.99 9.74
C ASN A 83 -0.17 -1.10 9.35
N ARG A 84 -0.66 -0.17 8.55
CA ARG A 84 -2.04 -0.16 8.08
C ARG A 84 -2.19 -0.64 6.64
N MET A 85 -1.11 -1.09 6.03
CA MET A 85 -1.10 -1.49 4.62
C MET A 85 -0.98 -2.99 4.47
N GLY A 86 -1.31 -3.48 3.30
CA GLY A 86 -1.27 -4.89 2.99
C GLY A 86 0.15 -5.45 2.93
N SER A 87 0.25 -6.76 2.94
CA SER A 87 1.53 -7.47 3.00
C SER A 87 2.37 -7.31 1.73
N GLN A 88 1.79 -6.78 0.65
CA GLN A 88 2.53 -6.51 -0.57
C GLN A 88 3.49 -5.32 -0.43
N PHE A 89 3.33 -4.52 0.62
CA PHE A 89 4.23 -3.41 0.89
C PHE A 89 5.36 -3.87 1.79
N CYS A 90 6.56 -3.56 1.37
CA CYS A 90 7.75 -4.06 2.06
C CYS A 90 8.74 -2.92 2.25
N SER A 91 9.25 -2.79 3.45
CA SER A 91 10.31 -1.84 3.74
C SER A 91 11.61 -2.34 3.12
N CYS A 92 12.08 -1.66 2.09
CA CYS A 92 13.29 -2.05 1.37
C CYS A 92 14.50 -1.21 1.76
N HIS A 93 14.28 -0.14 2.48
CA HIS A 93 15.30 0.80 2.92
C HIS A 93 14.73 1.53 4.13
N LYS A 94 15.59 2.12 4.97
CA LYS A 94 15.11 2.85 6.15
C LYS A 94 14.13 3.97 5.79
N SER A 95 14.26 4.51 4.58
CA SER A 95 13.44 5.62 4.12
C SER A 95 12.48 5.24 2.98
N PHE A 96 12.42 3.99 2.59
CA PHE A 96 11.60 3.57 1.45
C PHE A 96 10.84 2.28 1.76
N ALA A 97 9.61 2.23 1.26
CA ALA A 97 8.82 1.02 1.21
C ALA A 97 8.20 0.91 -0.17
N VAL A 98 8.09 -0.28 -0.69
CA VAL A 98 7.71 -0.51 -2.07
C VAL A 98 6.52 -1.45 -2.13
N ASN A 99 5.65 -1.23 -3.11
CA ASN A 99 4.58 -2.15 -3.46
C ASN A 99 5.17 -3.24 -4.35
N LEU A 100 5.28 -4.45 -3.82
CA LEU A 100 5.92 -5.54 -4.54
C LEU A 100 5.15 -5.98 -5.78
N TYR A 101 3.86 -5.70 -5.86
CA TYR A 101 3.09 -5.97 -7.07
C TYR A 101 3.43 -5.03 -8.22
N GLN A 102 4.11 -3.93 -7.93
CA GLN A 102 4.51 -2.96 -8.94
C GLN A 102 5.98 -3.08 -9.34
N VAL A 103 6.66 -4.10 -8.84
CA VAL A 103 8.08 -4.32 -9.14
C VAL A 103 8.23 -4.97 -10.50
N ARG A 104 9.08 -4.37 -11.34
CA ARG A 104 9.48 -4.97 -12.59
C ARG A 104 10.74 -5.82 -12.41
N THR A 105 11.75 -5.26 -11.74
CA THR A 105 12.98 -6.01 -11.45
C THR A 105 13.44 -5.75 -10.03
N LEU A 106 13.93 -6.80 -9.39
CA LEU A 106 14.53 -6.73 -8.06
C LEU A 106 16.01 -7.02 -8.19
N HIS A 107 16.82 -6.05 -7.81
CA HIS A 107 18.27 -6.17 -7.73
C HIS A 107 18.69 -5.95 -6.28
N HIS A 108 19.85 -6.48 -5.89
CA HIS A 108 20.26 -6.39 -4.49
C HIS A 108 20.54 -4.96 -4.02
N THR A 109 20.69 -4.00 -4.93
CA THR A 109 20.93 -2.60 -4.58
C THR A 109 19.76 -1.68 -4.91
N CYS A 110 18.84 -2.13 -5.77
CA CYS A 110 17.71 -1.30 -6.16
C CYS A 110 16.56 -2.13 -6.70
N ILE A 111 15.39 -1.53 -6.66
CA ILE A 111 14.16 -2.09 -7.23
C ILE A 111 13.73 -1.15 -8.33
N THR A 112 13.44 -1.70 -9.51
CA THR A 112 12.85 -0.92 -10.60
C THR A 112 11.36 -1.22 -10.64
N LEU A 113 10.56 -0.18 -10.57
CA LEU A 113 9.11 -0.29 -10.62
C LEU A 113 8.63 -0.25 -12.07
N ARG A 114 7.37 -0.61 -12.28
CA ARG A 114 6.79 -0.69 -13.62
C ARG A 114 6.78 0.66 -14.35
N ASN A 115 6.75 1.75 -13.60
CA ASN A 115 6.83 3.09 -14.19
C ASN A 115 8.26 3.55 -14.49
N GLY A 116 9.25 2.70 -14.24
CA GLY A 116 10.65 3.02 -14.51
C GLY A 116 11.41 3.65 -13.35
N VAL A 117 10.72 3.98 -12.27
CA VAL A 117 11.37 4.57 -11.09
C VAL A 117 12.20 3.51 -10.38
N SER A 118 13.39 3.88 -9.93
CA SER A 118 14.26 3.03 -9.13
C SER A 118 14.21 3.44 -7.66
N VAL A 119 14.07 2.46 -6.79
CA VAL A 119 14.01 2.65 -5.36
C VAL A 119 15.19 1.90 -4.74
N PRO A 120 15.93 2.52 -3.80
CA PRO A 120 17.10 1.86 -3.22
C PRO A 120 16.69 0.71 -2.28
N VAL A 121 17.56 -0.29 -2.22
CA VAL A 121 17.40 -1.42 -1.31
C VAL A 121 18.62 -1.46 -0.41
N SER A 122 18.41 -1.51 0.91
CA SER A 122 19.52 -1.65 1.83
C SER A 122 19.98 -3.11 1.87
N ARG A 123 21.29 -3.29 2.11
CA ARG A 123 21.88 -4.60 2.17
C ARG A 123 21.19 -5.47 3.24
N SER A 124 20.91 -4.89 4.39
CA SER A 124 20.33 -5.62 5.51
C SER A 124 18.89 -6.04 5.25
N ARG A 125 18.16 -5.31 4.42
CA ARG A 125 16.76 -5.61 4.15
C ARG A 125 16.55 -6.45 2.90
N TYR A 126 17.54 -6.54 2.05
CA TYR A 126 17.40 -7.27 0.78
C TYR A 126 16.92 -8.71 0.97
N PRO A 127 17.48 -9.50 1.91
CA PRO A 127 17.00 -10.90 2.07
C PRO A 127 15.52 -10.98 2.37
N HIS A 128 15.02 -10.10 3.23
CA HIS A 128 13.60 -10.05 3.56
C HIS A 128 12.75 -9.65 2.36
N VAL A 129 13.17 -8.62 1.64
CA VAL A 129 12.48 -8.17 0.44
C VAL A 129 12.39 -9.29 -0.60
N ARG A 130 13.50 -9.96 -0.82
CA ARG A 130 13.57 -11.08 -1.76
C ARG A 130 12.62 -12.21 -1.35
N ASP A 131 12.57 -12.51 -0.06
CA ASP A 131 11.69 -13.57 0.44
C ASP A 131 10.23 -13.24 0.24
N VAL A 132 9.84 -12.02 0.56
CA VAL A 132 8.45 -11.59 0.39
C VAL A 132 8.10 -11.54 -1.09
N PHE A 133 8.99 -10.99 -1.90
CA PHE A 133 8.79 -10.90 -3.34
C PHE A 133 8.65 -12.30 -3.97
N ALA A 134 9.49 -13.24 -3.56
CA ALA A 134 9.44 -14.60 -4.05
C ALA A 134 8.12 -15.28 -3.68
N ARG A 135 7.66 -15.10 -2.44
CA ARG A 135 6.39 -15.67 -2.02
C ARG A 135 5.21 -15.13 -2.81
N LEU A 136 5.19 -13.82 -3.03
CA LEU A 136 4.12 -13.19 -3.80
C LEU A 136 4.17 -13.59 -5.29
N THR A 137 5.36 -13.56 -5.88
CA THR A 137 5.52 -13.92 -7.29
C THR A 137 5.33 -15.41 -7.52
N MET A 138 5.80 -16.24 -6.65
CA MET A 138 5.60 -17.68 -6.81
C MET A 138 4.14 -18.06 -6.77
N HIS A 139 3.39 -17.44 -5.87
CA HIS A 139 1.96 -17.68 -5.80
C HIS A 139 1.27 -17.24 -7.10
N ASN A 140 1.56 -16.03 -7.55
CA ASN A 140 0.99 -15.50 -8.79
C ASN A 140 1.58 -16.17 -10.02
N GLY A 141 2.89 -16.42 -9.99
CA GLY A 141 3.60 -17.06 -11.08
C GLY A 141 3.16 -18.48 -11.31
N LYS A 142 2.78 -19.18 -10.26
CA LYS A 142 2.25 -20.52 -10.38
C LYS A 142 0.93 -20.53 -11.12
N GLU A 143 0.07 -19.57 -10.83
CA GLU A 143 -1.17 -19.43 -11.56
C GLU A 143 -0.92 -19.05 -13.02
N ASN A 144 -0.03 -18.11 -13.25
CA ASN A 144 0.31 -17.67 -14.60
C ASN A 144 1.01 -18.76 -15.39
N PHE A 145 1.82 -19.56 -14.73
CA PHE A 145 2.58 -20.62 -15.38
C PHE A 145 1.67 -21.72 -15.90
N TYR A 146 0.64 -22.04 -15.16
CA TYR A 146 -0.27 -23.12 -15.52
C TYR A 146 -1.59 -22.61 -16.12
N GLY A 147 -1.77 -21.35 -16.10
CA GLY A 147 -2.93 -20.71 -16.69
C GLY A 147 -2.57 -20.08 -17.99
#